data_e486256fe1795aa945b1e255ee8984cb
#
_entry.id   e486256fe1795aa945b1e255ee8984cb
#
_cell.length_a   1.000
_cell.length_b   1.000
_cell.length_c   1.000
_cell.angle_alpha   90.00
_cell.angle_beta   90.00
_cell.angle_gamma   90.00
#
_symmetry.space_group_name_H-M   'P 1'
#
loop_
_entity.id
_entity.type
_entity.pdbx_description
1 polymer ?
#
loop_
_entity_poly.entity_id
_entity_poly.type
_entity_poly.pdbx_seq_one_letter_code
_entity_poly.pdbx_strand_id
1 'polypeptide(L)'
;GSSVKTEIFAGITTFFAMAYIIFVNPNQVAAEGANGWLVGLGADPVAMGKIWNSVYIASILVAIIGTLLMAFVAKMPFAQACGMGLNSFFCTIFVSGAFFAGADVITGYQSGLVVVFLSGVVFLILSVTGLRKYIAISLPECLKKSISAGIGLFIALIGLKNAGIIEDNPFTFVQFFDFHGRISSIGTDVDGVVTTSFDVWRQCVPVLVAILG
;
A
#
# COMPACT_ATOMS: atom_id res chain seq x y z
N GLY A 1 37.67 2.49 -0.07
CA GLY A 1 36.94 2.10 -1.26
C GLY A 1 36.36 0.73 -1.06
N SER A 2 35.07 0.56 -1.37
CA SER A 2 34.40 -0.73 -1.32
C SER A 2 34.85 -1.62 -2.50
N SER A 3 34.79 -2.93 -2.34
CA SER A 3 35.10 -3.86 -3.43
C SER A 3 33.85 -4.07 -4.30
N VAL A 4 34.04 -4.35 -5.59
CA VAL A 4 32.95 -4.63 -6.54
C VAL A 4 32.03 -5.76 -6.02
N LYS A 5 32.60 -6.77 -5.37
CA LYS A 5 31.82 -7.86 -4.76
C LYS A 5 30.88 -7.34 -3.66
N THR A 6 31.37 -6.48 -2.79
CA THR A 6 30.58 -5.90 -1.70
C THR A 6 29.41 -5.06 -2.23
N GLU A 7 29.65 -4.29 -3.30
CA GLU A 7 28.58 -3.47 -3.93
C GLU A 7 27.49 -4.34 -4.59
N ILE A 8 27.88 -5.42 -5.26
CA ILE A 8 26.93 -6.37 -5.85
C ILE A 8 26.07 -7.04 -4.76
N PHE A 9 26.69 -7.53 -3.69
CA PHE A 9 25.96 -8.15 -2.59
C PHE A 9 25.02 -7.15 -1.88
N ALA A 10 25.47 -5.91 -1.67
CA ALA A 10 24.64 -4.86 -1.12
C ALA A 10 23.42 -4.54 -2.02
N GLY A 11 23.64 -4.45 -3.32
CA GLY A 11 22.56 -4.24 -4.30
C GLY A 11 21.53 -5.37 -4.31
N ILE A 12 21.98 -6.62 -4.30
CA ILE A 12 21.12 -7.81 -4.24
C ILE A 12 20.31 -7.82 -2.93
N THR A 13 20.94 -7.55 -1.80
CA THR A 13 20.27 -7.49 -0.50
C THR A 13 19.19 -6.40 -0.48
N THR A 14 19.50 -5.22 -0.99
CA THR A 14 18.54 -4.10 -1.11
C THR A 14 17.39 -4.48 -2.03
N PHE A 15 17.65 -5.13 -3.16
CA PHE A 15 16.62 -5.60 -4.07
C PHE A 15 15.65 -6.56 -3.37
N PHE A 16 16.14 -7.59 -2.68
CA PHE A 16 15.28 -8.54 -1.97
C PHE A 16 14.50 -7.87 -0.83
N ALA A 17 15.12 -6.93 -0.11
CA ALA A 17 14.43 -6.19 0.94
C ALA A 17 13.28 -5.32 0.42
N MET A 18 13.33 -4.87 -0.86
CA MET A 18 12.33 -3.99 -1.45
C MET A 18 11.40 -4.69 -2.45
N ALA A 19 11.70 -5.92 -2.86
CA ALA A 19 10.96 -6.64 -3.89
C ALA A 19 9.47 -6.85 -3.54
N TYR A 20 9.14 -6.97 -2.24
CA TYR A 20 7.76 -7.13 -1.80
C TYR A 20 6.87 -5.94 -2.16
N ILE A 21 7.43 -4.73 -2.28
CA ILE A 21 6.69 -3.50 -2.60
C ILE A 21 6.02 -3.60 -3.98
N ILE A 22 6.63 -4.34 -4.91
CA ILE A 22 6.11 -4.55 -6.27
C ILE A 22 4.70 -5.15 -6.23
N PHE A 23 4.41 -6.04 -5.28
CA PHE A 23 3.11 -6.67 -5.11
C PHE A 23 2.20 -5.90 -4.14
N VAL A 24 2.75 -5.37 -3.06
CA VAL A 24 1.96 -4.66 -2.04
C VAL A 24 1.41 -3.35 -2.58
N ASN A 25 2.16 -2.63 -3.42
CA ASN A 25 1.72 -1.36 -3.98
C ASN A 25 0.44 -1.50 -4.84
N PRO A 26 0.36 -2.40 -5.85
CA PRO A 26 -0.88 -2.60 -6.61
C PRO A 26 -2.03 -3.12 -5.74
N ASN A 27 -1.77 -3.98 -4.77
CA ASN A 27 -2.81 -4.45 -3.85
C ASN A 27 -3.43 -3.32 -3.04
N GLN A 28 -2.63 -2.38 -2.54
CA GLN A 28 -3.14 -1.23 -1.80
C GLN A 28 -3.88 -0.21 -2.67
N VAL A 29 -3.41 0.04 -3.89
CA VAL A 29 -4.03 1.04 -4.80
C VAL A 29 -5.31 0.50 -5.44
N ALA A 30 -5.33 -0.78 -5.79
CA ALA A 30 -6.43 -1.42 -6.50
C ALA A 30 -7.29 -2.33 -5.60
N ALA A 31 -7.30 -2.12 -4.29
CA ALA A 31 -8.12 -2.91 -3.35
C ALA A 31 -8.02 -4.43 -3.60
N GLU A 32 -6.79 -4.94 -3.77
CA GLU A 32 -6.47 -6.34 -4.10
C GLU A 32 -6.89 -6.81 -5.51
N GLY A 33 -7.30 -5.89 -6.38
CA GLY A 33 -7.60 -6.18 -7.78
C GLY A 33 -8.86 -7.00 -8.00
N ALA A 34 -8.81 -7.96 -8.93
CA ALA A 34 -9.97 -8.75 -9.35
C ALA A 34 -10.54 -9.68 -8.26
N ASN A 35 -9.78 -9.99 -7.22
CA ASN A 35 -10.20 -10.82 -6.09
C ASN A 35 -10.36 -10.02 -4.79
N GLY A 36 -10.35 -8.70 -4.89
CA GLY A 36 -10.32 -7.82 -3.75
C GLY A 36 -11.70 -7.54 -3.13
N TRP A 37 -11.67 -6.84 -1.99
CA TRP A 37 -12.87 -6.55 -1.20
C TRP A 37 -13.90 -5.67 -1.94
N LEU A 38 -13.49 -4.78 -2.85
CA LEU A 38 -14.43 -4.00 -3.67
C LEU A 38 -15.23 -4.86 -4.63
N VAL A 39 -14.64 -5.92 -5.17
CA VAL A 39 -15.35 -6.90 -6.02
C VAL A 39 -16.36 -7.67 -5.20
N GLY A 40 -16.05 -8.00 -3.95
CA GLY A 40 -17.00 -8.59 -3.01
C GLY A 40 -18.23 -7.72 -2.72
N LEU A 41 -18.10 -6.40 -2.91
CA LEU A 41 -19.20 -5.42 -2.80
C LEU A 41 -19.91 -5.13 -4.13
N GLY A 42 -19.54 -5.78 -5.22
CA GLY A 42 -20.18 -5.67 -6.53
C GLY A 42 -19.43 -4.83 -7.57
N ALA A 43 -18.19 -4.42 -7.32
CA ALA A 43 -17.36 -3.76 -8.33
C ALA A 43 -16.98 -4.74 -9.46
N ASP A 44 -16.80 -4.23 -10.69
CA ASP A 44 -16.43 -5.06 -11.84
C ASP A 44 -15.03 -5.67 -11.68
N PRO A 45 -14.89 -7.00 -11.60
CA PRO A 45 -13.61 -7.69 -11.45
C PRO A 45 -12.61 -7.38 -12.58
N VAL A 46 -13.13 -7.19 -13.81
CA VAL A 46 -12.29 -6.90 -14.98
C VAL A 46 -11.68 -5.52 -14.88
N ALA A 47 -12.48 -4.52 -14.43
CA ALA A 47 -12.00 -3.17 -14.20
C ALA A 47 -10.94 -3.13 -13.10
N MET A 48 -11.20 -3.79 -11.98
CA MET A 48 -10.25 -3.87 -10.85
C MET A 48 -8.94 -4.58 -11.25
N GLY A 49 -9.03 -5.65 -12.02
CA GLY A 49 -7.85 -6.34 -12.57
C GLY A 49 -7.02 -5.47 -13.52
N LYS A 50 -7.66 -4.64 -14.35
CA LYS A 50 -6.97 -3.68 -15.23
C LYS A 50 -6.23 -2.61 -14.42
N ILE A 51 -6.85 -2.06 -13.37
CA ILE A 51 -6.21 -1.09 -12.48
C ILE A 51 -4.99 -1.72 -11.81
N TRP A 52 -5.14 -2.92 -11.27
CA TRP A 52 -4.06 -3.66 -10.61
C TRP A 52 -2.85 -3.86 -11.53
N ASN A 53 -3.09 -4.38 -12.74
CA ASN A 53 -2.03 -4.60 -13.74
C ASN A 53 -1.35 -3.29 -14.16
N SER A 54 -2.11 -2.21 -14.32
CA SER A 54 -1.57 -0.90 -14.67
C SER A 54 -0.64 -0.35 -13.60
N VAL A 55 -1.06 -0.43 -12.33
CA VAL A 55 -0.25 0.00 -11.18
C VAL A 55 0.99 -0.88 -11.02
N TYR A 56 0.85 -2.20 -11.22
CA TYR A 56 1.96 -3.14 -11.16
C TYR A 56 3.08 -2.80 -12.14
N ILE A 57 2.73 -2.64 -13.42
CA ILE A 57 3.69 -2.30 -14.48
C ILE A 57 4.29 -0.90 -14.24
N ALA A 58 3.46 0.09 -13.91
CA ALA A 58 3.91 1.45 -13.63
C ALA A 58 4.89 1.50 -12.45
N SER A 59 4.63 0.74 -11.38
CA SER A 59 5.51 0.67 -10.21
C SER A 59 6.90 0.16 -10.56
N ILE A 60 6.97 -0.89 -11.37
CA ILE A 60 8.26 -1.47 -11.82
C ILE A 60 9.03 -0.46 -12.66
N LEU A 61 8.37 0.15 -13.66
CA LEU A 61 9.02 1.12 -14.55
C LEU A 61 9.54 2.34 -13.78
N VAL A 62 8.72 2.90 -12.88
CA VAL A 62 9.11 4.06 -12.07
C VAL A 62 10.25 3.71 -11.11
N ALA A 63 10.24 2.52 -10.49
CA ALA A 63 11.32 2.07 -9.62
C ALA A 63 12.65 1.93 -10.38
N ILE A 64 12.63 1.36 -11.59
CA ILE A 64 13.82 1.21 -12.44
C ILE A 64 14.36 2.60 -12.84
N ILE A 65 13.50 3.46 -13.39
CA ILE A 65 13.91 4.80 -13.86
C ILE A 65 14.40 5.63 -12.67
N GLY A 66 13.67 5.63 -11.55
CA GLY A 66 14.04 6.39 -10.36
C GLY A 66 15.38 5.95 -9.77
N THR A 67 15.61 4.64 -9.66
CA THR A 67 16.86 4.09 -9.14
C THR A 67 18.04 4.40 -10.07
N LEU A 68 17.87 4.30 -11.40
CA LEU A 68 18.90 4.65 -12.36
C LEU A 68 19.24 6.15 -12.32
N LEU A 69 18.24 7.03 -12.22
CA LEU A 69 18.47 8.46 -12.06
C LEU A 69 19.22 8.79 -10.76
N MET A 70 18.88 8.13 -9.64
CA MET A 70 19.60 8.30 -8.38
C MET A 70 21.07 7.83 -8.50
N ALA A 71 21.30 6.70 -9.15
CA ALA A 71 22.64 6.15 -9.31
C ALA A 71 23.51 7.03 -10.21
N PHE A 72 23.01 7.44 -11.39
CA PHE A 72 23.83 8.14 -12.40
C PHE A 72 23.85 9.66 -12.19
N VAL A 73 22.73 10.29 -11.87
CA VAL A 73 22.64 11.76 -11.74
C VAL A 73 23.02 12.20 -10.33
N ALA A 74 22.38 11.63 -9.30
CA ALA A 74 22.63 12.03 -7.93
C ALA A 74 23.90 11.36 -7.33
N LYS A 75 24.42 10.30 -7.94
CA LYS A 75 25.56 9.50 -7.46
C LYS A 75 25.38 9.01 -6.03
N MET A 76 24.15 8.68 -5.67
CA MET A 76 23.79 8.18 -4.35
C MET A 76 23.27 6.74 -4.43
N PRO A 77 23.69 5.84 -3.53
CA PRO A 77 23.32 4.43 -3.54
C PRO A 77 21.94 4.21 -2.88
N PHE A 78 20.90 4.93 -3.32
CA PHE A 78 19.55 4.77 -2.80
C PHE A 78 18.65 4.14 -3.85
N ALA A 79 18.05 2.99 -3.52
CA ALA A 79 17.00 2.42 -4.34
C ALA A 79 15.69 3.21 -4.14
N GLN A 80 14.99 3.47 -5.25
CA GLN A 80 13.71 4.17 -5.25
C GLN A 80 12.58 3.17 -5.34
N ALA A 81 11.60 3.30 -4.45
CA ALA A 81 10.38 2.51 -4.48
C ALA A 81 9.17 3.38 -4.11
N CYS A 82 7.97 2.89 -4.44
CA CYS A 82 6.72 3.57 -4.12
C CYS A 82 6.53 3.67 -2.61
N GLY A 83 6.13 4.85 -2.14
CA GLY A 83 5.75 5.05 -0.73
C GLY A 83 4.36 4.51 -0.46
N MET A 84 4.23 3.54 0.43
CA MET A 84 2.95 2.87 0.73
C MET A 84 1.98 3.71 1.58
N GLY A 85 2.46 4.77 2.23
CA GLY A 85 1.66 5.54 3.19
C GLY A 85 0.40 6.20 2.62
N LEU A 86 0.44 6.64 1.36
CA LEU A 86 -0.69 7.31 0.70
C LEU A 86 -1.49 6.39 -0.23
N ASN A 87 -1.06 5.16 -0.48
CA ASN A 87 -1.72 4.26 -1.42
C ASN A 87 -3.12 3.84 -0.95
N SER A 88 -3.25 3.49 0.33
CA SER A 88 -4.55 3.16 0.91
C SER A 88 -5.50 4.36 0.89
N PHE A 89 -4.98 5.56 1.15
CA PHE A 89 -5.75 6.81 1.04
C PHE A 89 -6.21 7.05 -0.40
N PHE A 90 -5.33 6.85 -1.38
CA PHE A 90 -5.69 6.95 -2.79
C PHE A 90 -6.80 5.97 -3.16
N CYS A 91 -6.69 4.71 -2.76
CA CYS A 91 -7.72 3.70 -2.99
C CYS A 91 -9.05 4.11 -2.37
N THR A 92 -9.05 4.53 -1.11
CA THR A 92 -10.28 4.87 -0.38
C THR A 92 -10.98 6.11 -0.95
N ILE A 93 -10.25 7.12 -1.38
CA ILE A 93 -10.86 8.37 -1.87
C ILE A 93 -11.24 8.27 -3.35
N PHE A 94 -10.35 7.75 -4.19
CA PHE A 94 -10.56 7.80 -5.64
C PHE A 94 -11.18 6.52 -6.20
N VAL A 95 -10.68 5.35 -5.81
CA VAL A 95 -11.16 4.09 -6.38
C VAL A 95 -12.46 3.65 -5.72
N SER A 96 -12.48 3.46 -4.41
CA SER A 96 -13.69 3.07 -3.69
C SER A 96 -14.67 4.21 -3.54
N GLY A 97 -14.21 5.45 -3.37
CA GLY A 97 -15.05 6.62 -3.28
C GLY A 97 -15.91 6.84 -4.52
N ALA A 98 -15.34 6.64 -5.71
CA ALA A 98 -16.11 6.70 -6.96
C ALA A 98 -17.16 5.60 -7.04
N PHE A 99 -16.82 4.37 -6.67
CA PHE A 99 -17.73 3.24 -6.63
C PHE A 99 -18.92 3.48 -5.70
N PHE A 100 -18.69 3.94 -4.47
CA PHE A 100 -19.77 4.25 -3.53
C PHE A 100 -20.59 5.48 -3.93
N ALA A 101 -20.05 6.38 -4.74
CA ALA A 101 -20.79 7.49 -5.32
C ALA A 101 -21.60 7.12 -6.58
N GLY A 102 -21.58 5.86 -7.00
CA GLY A 102 -22.28 5.36 -8.18
C GLY A 102 -21.56 5.61 -9.51
N ALA A 103 -20.27 5.92 -9.47
CA ALA A 103 -19.42 6.05 -10.65
C ALA A 103 -18.53 4.80 -10.84
N ASP A 104 -18.05 4.61 -12.07
CA ASP A 104 -17.13 3.50 -12.36
C ASP A 104 -15.79 3.66 -11.63
N VAL A 105 -15.26 2.56 -11.10
CA VAL A 105 -13.95 2.52 -10.44
C VAL A 105 -12.80 2.99 -11.36
N ILE A 106 -12.92 2.78 -12.67
CA ILE A 106 -11.96 3.26 -13.67
C ILE A 106 -11.97 4.79 -13.73
N THR A 107 -13.14 5.42 -13.73
CA THR A 107 -13.28 6.87 -13.72
C THR A 107 -12.69 7.49 -12.44
N GLY A 108 -12.92 6.85 -11.29
CA GLY A 108 -12.31 7.24 -10.02
C GLY A 108 -10.78 7.14 -10.06
N TYR A 109 -10.26 6.04 -10.55
CA TYR A 109 -8.82 5.85 -10.71
C TYR A 109 -8.19 6.89 -11.65
N GLN A 110 -8.82 7.17 -12.79
CA GLN A 110 -8.33 8.18 -13.74
C GLN A 110 -8.34 9.58 -13.15
N SER A 111 -9.40 9.96 -12.45
CA SER A 111 -9.46 11.26 -11.76
C SER A 111 -8.39 11.40 -10.70
N GLY A 112 -8.13 10.32 -9.94
CA GLY A 112 -7.05 10.26 -8.97
C GLY A 112 -5.66 10.43 -9.63
N LEU A 113 -5.42 9.81 -10.78
CA LEU A 113 -4.16 9.99 -11.52
C LEU A 113 -3.94 11.45 -11.96
N VAL A 114 -4.99 12.15 -12.38
CA VAL A 114 -4.89 13.58 -12.74
C VAL A 114 -4.49 14.41 -11.52
N VAL A 115 -5.08 14.15 -10.36
CA VAL A 115 -4.74 14.85 -9.12
C VAL A 115 -3.28 14.58 -8.72
N VAL A 116 -2.83 13.32 -8.81
CA VAL A 116 -1.45 12.94 -8.51
C VAL A 116 -0.47 13.63 -9.48
N PHE A 117 -0.80 13.64 -10.77
CA PHE A 117 0.02 14.33 -11.79
C PHE A 117 0.13 15.82 -11.50
N LEU A 118 -0.98 16.49 -11.23
CA LEU A 118 -1.00 17.92 -10.90
C LEU A 118 -0.18 18.22 -9.63
N SER A 119 -0.34 17.39 -8.60
CA SER A 119 0.46 17.48 -7.38
C SER A 119 1.96 17.31 -7.65
N GLY A 120 2.33 16.38 -8.54
CA GLY A 120 3.72 16.18 -8.96
C GLY A 120 4.30 17.39 -9.68
N VAL A 121 3.53 18.04 -10.55
CA VAL A 121 3.94 19.28 -11.25
C VAL A 121 4.14 20.42 -10.25
N VAL A 122 3.21 20.62 -9.33
CA VAL A 122 3.35 21.63 -8.26
C VAL A 122 4.61 21.36 -7.42
N PHE A 123 4.82 20.10 -7.04
CA PHE A 123 6.01 19.71 -6.27
C PHE A 123 7.32 19.97 -7.04
N LEU A 124 7.33 19.75 -8.35
CA LEU A 124 8.48 20.02 -9.20
C LEU A 124 8.77 21.54 -9.25
N ILE A 125 7.74 22.38 -9.43
CA ILE A 125 7.88 23.84 -9.41
C ILE A 125 8.44 24.30 -8.04
N LEU A 126 7.89 23.82 -6.94
CA LEU A 126 8.38 24.12 -5.59
C LEU A 126 9.84 23.68 -5.36
N SER A 127 10.23 22.58 -5.98
CA SER A 127 11.60 22.07 -5.88
C SER A 127 12.61 22.93 -6.65
N VAL A 128 12.24 23.35 -7.88
CA VAL A 128 13.09 24.20 -8.74
C VAL A 128 13.23 25.61 -8.16
N THR A 129 12.16 26.18 -7.61
CA THR A 129 12.19 27.52 -6.99
C THR A 129 12.93 27.56 -5.64
N GLY A 130 13.32 26.40 -5.09
CA GLY A 130 14.01 26.33 -3.81
C GLY A 130 13.10 26.57 -2.59
N LEU A 131 11.82 26.82 -2.79
CA LEU A 131 10.84 27.09 -1.74
C LEU A 131 10.73 25.90 -0.74
N ARG A 132 10.98 24.69 -1.23
CA ARG A 132 11.08 23.48 -0.41
C ARG A 132 12.06 23.61 0.75
N LYS A 133 13.21 24.28 0.54
CA LYS A 133 14.21 24.52 1.58
C LYS A 133 13.66 25.44 2.66
N TYR A 134 12.94 26.50 2.28
CA TYR A 134 12.30 27.41 3.23
C TYR A 134 11.24 26.69 4.07
N ILE A 135 10.38 25.90 3.47
CA ILE A 135 9.38 25.09 4.18
C ILE A 135 10.06 24.13 5.17
N ALA A 136 11.12 23.45 4.75
CA ALA A 136 11.83 22.50 5.59
C ALA A 136 12.52 23.17 6.79
N ILE A 137 13.01 24.41 6.64
CA ILE A 137 13.64 25.18 7.72
C ILE A 137 12.57 25.76 8.65
N SER A 138 11.41 26.17 8.14
CA SER A 138 10.32 26.74 8.92
C SER A 138 9.64 25.75 9.87
N LEU A 139 9.80 24.44 9.62
CA LEU A 139 9.24 23.40 10.48
C LEU A 139 10.06 23.27 11.77
N PRO A 140 9.46 23.46 12.96
CA PRO A 140 10.13 23.24 14.23
C PRO A 140 10.59 21.79 14.40
N GLU A 141 11.68 21.58 15.12
CA GLU A 141 12.26 20.23 15.29
C GLU A 141 11.30 19.23 15.94
N CYS A 142 10.44 19.70 16.83
CA CYS A 142 9.38 18.89 17.42
C CYS A 142 8.48 18.25 16.37
N LEU A 143 8.03 19.04 15.39
CA LEU A 143 7.20 18.55 14.29
C LEU A 143 7.94 17.54 13.40
N LYS A 144 9.20 17.79 13.08
CA LYS A 144 10.01 16.86 12.27
C LYS A 144 10.13 15.47 12.93
N LYS A 145 10.36 15.45 14.25
CA LYS A 145 10.44 14.21 15.02
C LYS A 145 9.08 13.51 15.13
N SER A 146 8.01 14.27 15.36
CA SER A 146 6.64 13.75 15.46
C SER A 146 6.15 13.14 14.14
N ILE A 147 6.46 13.77 13.00
CA ILE A 147 6.10 13.25 11.66
C ILE A 147 6.76 11.89 11.44
N SER A 148 8.04 11.75 11.77
CA SER A 148 8.76 10.46 11.59
C SER A 148 8.16 9.36 12.45
N ALA A 149 7.83 9.66 13.71
CA ALA A 149 7.17 8.72 14.61
C ALA A 149 5.76 8.37 14.12
N GLY A 150 4.98 9.36 13.65
CA GLY A 150 3.64 9.17 13.11
C GLY A 150 3.62 8.28 11.86
N ILE A 151 4.55 8.49 10.94
CA ILE A 151 4.70 7.63 9.75
C ILE A 151 5.04 6.19 10.16
N GLY A 152 5.94 6.00 11.13
CA GLY A 152 6.29 4.68 11.64
C GLY A 152 5.08 3.94 12.24
N LEU A 153 4.30 4.62 13.09
CA LEU A 153 3.08 4.05 13.67
C LEU A 153 2.02 3.75 12.60
N PHE A 154 1.87 4.60 11.59
CA PHE A 154 0.95 4.38 10.48
C PHE A 154 1.32 3.14 9.66
N ILE A 155 2.60 2.96 9.34
CA ILE A 155 3.09 1.77 8.63
C ILE A 155 2.89 0.52 9.50
N ALA A 156 3.15 0.60 10.80
CA ALA A 156 2.91 -0.49 11.73
C ALA A 156 1.42 -0.89 11.77
N LEU A 157 0.50 0.08 11.81
CA LEU A 157 -0.94 -0.18 11.76
C LEU A 157 -1.36 -0.87 10.46
N ILE A 158 -0.86 -0.40 9.31
CA ILE A 158 -1.12 -1.05 8.01
C ILE A 158 -0.55 -2.47 8.00
N GLY A 159 0.65 -2.67 8.54
CA GLY A 159 1.26 -4.00 8.64
C GLY A 159 0.42 -4.95 9.48
N LEU A 160 -0.08 -4.52 10.63
CA LEU A 160 -0.97 -5.31 11.49
C LEU A 160 -2.31 -5.62 10.83
N LYS A 161 -2.85 -4.68 10.05
CA LYS A 161 -4.08 -4.88 9.27
C LYS A 161 -3.86 -5.89 8.14
N ASN A 162 -2.77 -5.76 7.37
CA ASN A 162 -2.45 -6.70 6.30
C ASN A 162 -2.09 -8.11 6.82
N ALA A 163 -1.55 -8.20 8.03
CA ALA A 163 -1.32 -9.47 8.72
C ALA A 163 -2.62 -10.11 9.25
N GLY A 164 -3.75 -9.39 9.21
CA GLY A 164 -5.03 -9.85 9.74
C GLY A 164 -5.12 -9.86 11.27
N ILE A 165 -4.14 -9.28 11.98
CA ILE A 165 -4.17 -9.17 13.45
C ILE A 165 -5.21 -8.14 13.90
N ILE A 166 -5.40 -7.10 13.08
CA ILE A 166 -6.39 -6.04 13.31
C ILE A 166 -7.40 -6.06 12.17
N GLU A 167 -8.68 -6.12 12.53
CA GLU A 167 -9.82 -6.06 11.61
C GLU A 167 -10.58 -4.74 11.78
N ASP A 168 -11.33 -4.34 10.75
CA ASP A 168 -12.20 -3.18 10.80
C ASP A 168 -13.45 -3.47 11.65
N ASN A 169 -13.80 -2.55 12.54
CA ASN A 169 -15.02 -2.61 13.34
C ASN A 169 -15.81 -1.32 13.15
N PRO A 170 -17.10 -1.39 12.80
CA PRO A 170 -17.92 -0.22 12.56
C PRO A 170 -18.15 0.66 13.80
N PHE A 171 -17.94 0.13 15.01
CA PHE A 171 -18.15 0.86 16.27
C PHE A 171 -16.86 1.45 16.84
N THR A 172 -15.74 0.70 16.77
CA THR A 172 -14.45 1.09 17.39
C THR A 172 -13.34 1.38 16.38
N PHE A 173 -13.67 1.38 15.07
CA PHE A 173 -12.77 1.50 13.91
C PHE A 173 -11.80 0.35 13.73
N VAL A 174 -11.28 -0.22 14.82
CA VAL A 174 -10.35 -1.35 14.82
C VAL A 174 -10.68 -2.31 15.95
N GLN A 175 -10.51 -3.62 15.68
CA GLN A 175 -10.59 -4.69 16.69
C GLN A 175 -9.50 -5.71 16.42
N PHE A 176 -9.10 -6.44 17.47
CA PHE A 176 -8.23 -7.58 17.28
C PHE A 176 -8.98 -8.75 16.65
N PHE A 177 -8.25 -9.56 15.89
CA PHE A 177 -8.81 -10.75 15.25
C PHE A 177 -9.48 -11.66 16.29
N ASP A 178 -10.76 -11.95 16.07
CA ASP A 178 -11.55 -12.80 16.99
C ASP A 178 -11.47 -14.28 16.59
N PHE A 179 -10.54 -14.99 17.18
CA PHE A 179 -10.40 -16.44 17.02
C PHE A 179 -11.61 -17.21 17.50
N HIS A 180 -12.24 -16.77 18.60
CA HIS A 180 -13.37 -17.48 19.20
C HIS A 180 -14.63 -17.36 18.34
N GLY A 181 -14.94 -16.16 17.85
CA GLY A 181 -16.06 -15.92 16.95
C GLY A 181 -15.94 -16.68 15.64
N ARG A 182 -14.71 -16.75 15.07
CA ARG A 182 -14.45 -17.52 13.84
C ARG A 182 -14.59 -19.02 14.03
N ILE A 183 -14.09 -19.57 15.14
CA ILE A 183 -14.25 -21.01 15.46
C ILE A 183 -15.70 -21.36 15.74
N SER A 184 -16.45 -20.51 16.43
CA SER A 184 -17.87 -20.74 16.71
C SER A 184 -18.78 -20.62 15.47
N SER A 185 -18.31 -19.99 14.39
CA SER A 185 -19.05 -19.89 13.13
C SER A 185 -18.99 -21.14 12.25
N ILE A 186 -18.21 -22.16 12.62
CA ILE A 186 -18.13 -23.41 11.89
C ILE A 186 -19.49 -24.12 11.90
N GLY A 187 -20.00 -24.44 10.72
CA GLY A 187 -21.31 -25.08 10.55
C GLY A 187 -22.49 -24.13 10.51
N THR A 188 -22.25 -22.80 10.62
CA THR A 188 -23.31 -21.79 10.50
C THR A 188 -23.57 -21.55 9.01
N ASP A 189 -24.85 -21.62 8.61
CA ASP A 189 -25.29 -21.34 7.24
C ASP A 189 -25.57 -19.84 7.14
N VAL A 190 -24.73 -19.11 6.38
CA VAL A 190 -24.90 -17.71 6.08
C VAL A 190 -25.05 -17.58 4.56
N ASP A 191 -26.20 -17.14 4.10
CA ASP A 191 -26.52 -16.98 2.67
C ASP A 191 -26.35 -18.26 1.80
N GLY A 192 -26.64 -19.44 2.38
CA GLY A 192 -26.54 -20.72 1.69
C GLY A 192 -25.13 -21.31 1.57
N VAL A 193 -24.17 -20.69 2.25
CA VAL A 193 -22.78 -21.18 2.31
C VAL A 193 -22.46 -21.65 3.72
N VAL A 194 -22.21 -22.94 3.86
CA VAL A 194 -21.80 -23.53 5.15
C VAL A 194 -20.32 -23.26 5.39
N THR A 195 -20.01 -22.56 6.48
CA THR A 195 -18.61 -22.29 6.87
C THR A 195 -17.95 -23.58 7.33
N THR A 196 -16.90 -23.99 6.64
CA THR A 196 -16.15 -25.22 6.97
C THR A 196 -14.98 -24.94 7.90
N SER A 197 -14.52 -25.99 8.60
CA SER A 197 -13.29 -25.87 9.42
C SER A 197 -12.07 -25.47 8.59
N PHE A 198 -12.05 -25.85 7.31
CA PHE A 198 -10.97 -25.47 6.39
C PHE A 198 -10.97 -23.96 6.07
N ASP A 199 -12.14 -23.33 5.91
CA ASP A 199 -12.27 -21.90 5.68
C ASP A 199 -11.80 -21.08 6.89
N VAL A 200 -12.14 -21.54 8.08
CA VAL A 200 -11.67 -20.93 9.34
C VAL A 200 -10.16 -21.05 9.48
N TRP A 201 -9.58 -22.21 9.19
CA TRP A 201 -8.13 -22.39 9.18
C TRP A 201 -7.42 -21.48 8.17
N ARG A 202 -7.94 -21.34 6.97
CA ARG A 202 -7.40 -20.42 5.97
C ARG A 202 -7.31 -18.97 6.45
N GLN A 203 -8.25 -18.55 7.29
CA GLN A 203 -8.27 -17.20 7.87
C GLN A 203 -7.35 -17.06 9.08
N CYS A 204 -7.28 -18.11 9.93
CA CYS A 204 -6.50 -18.09 11.17
C CYS A 204 -5.00 -18.30 10.95
N VAL A 205 -4.60 -19.14 9.98
CA VAL A 205 -3.17 -19.47 9.74
C VAL A 205 -2.31 -18.25 9.43
N PRO A 206 -2.68 -17.31 8.53
CA PRO A 206 -1.88 -16.13 8.27
C PRO A 206 -1.65 -15.28 9.52
N VAL A 207 -2.69 -15.14 10.36
CA VAL A 207 -2.62 -14.38 11.61
C VAL A 207 -1.69 -15.07 12.63
N LEU A 208 -1.79 -16.39 12.76
CA LEU A 208 -0.91 -17.16 13.64
C LEU A 208 0.55 -17.08 13.18
N VAL A 209 0.80 -17.19 11.88
CA VAL A 209 2.16 -17.04 11.31
C VAL A 209 2.69 -15.64 11.56
N ALA A 210 1.86 -14.59 11.41
CA ALA A 210 2.27 -13.22 11.67
C ALA A 210 2.58 -12.93 13.15
N ILE A 211 1.95 -13.67 14.08
CA ILE A 211 2.21 -13.53 15.52
C ILE A 211 3.47 -14.30 15.95
N LEU A 212 3.71 -15.46 15.36
CA LEU A 212 4.79 -16.38 15.75
C LEU A 212 6.10 -16.19 14.99
N GLY A 213 6.06 -15.59 13.78
CA GLY A 213 7.18 -15.43 12.86
C GLY A 213 7.82 -14.12 12.88
#